data_a850b3ba69036f623d624e4cb45ad51c
#
_entry.id   a850b3ba69036f623d624e4cb45ad51c
#
_cell.length_a   1.000
_cell.length_b   1.000
_cell.length_c   1.000
_cell.angle_alpha   90.00
_cell.angle_beta   90.00
_cell.angle_gamma   90.00
#
_symmetry.space_group_name_H-M   'P 1'
#
loop_
_entity.id
_entity.type
_entity.pdbx_description
1 polymer ?
#
loop_
_entity_poly.entity_id
_entity_poly.type
_entity_poly.pdbx_seq_one_letter_code
_entity_poly.pdbx_strand_id
1 'polypeptide(L)'
;MLAFMKVLQPKTVEEAYELATKNKTAPMLAGGCWLRLGRCTWPAVIDMASLDLRYVREEDNEFVIGAMATQGDVERFEPLQQFCGGAVVKGVKEILGIQFRNTATMGGSVASRFGFSDIIPALMAVHADIVTFKGGRMSIHDYMKYRERDILVEIRIPKVDVPVAVEALRISRGDFPVLTGALRRDDKGVEVYIGTRPGVPQLAEKASALLSEKGLCAAKEAGQLASEELVYQSNSHASKEYRMEMVKAMVQRLAKEVAQ
;
A
#
# COMPACT_ATOMS: atom_id res chain seq x y z
N MET A 1 -22.28 -13.09 3.50
CA MET A 1 -22.77 -12.52 2.23
C MET A 1 -22.85 -11.02 2.42
N LEU A 2 -22.36 -10.21 1.50
CA LEU A 2 -22.52 -8.76 1.50
C LEU A 2 -24.00 -8.45 1.27
N ALA A 3 -24.63 -7.74 2.21
CA ALA A 3 -26.01 -7.34 2.10
C ALA A 3 -26.16 -5.86 2.45
N PHE A 4 -26.95 -5.13 1.67
CA PHE A 4 -27.29 -3.72 1.89
C PHE A 4 -28.72 -3.45 1.44
N MET A 5 -29.38 -2.52 2.12
CA MET A 5 -30.78 -2.19 1.86
C MET A 5 -30.92 -1.14 0.75
N LYS A 6 -29.93 -0.26 0.58
CA LYS A 6 -29.93 0.83 -0.40
C LYS A 6 -28.55 0.99 -1.05
N VAL A 7 -28.54 1.24 -2.35
CA VAL A 7 -27.33 1.65 -3.10
C VAL A 7 -27.43 3.13 -3.38
N LEU A 8 -26.41 3.88 -3.00
CA LEU A 8 -26.25 5.31 -3.28
C LEU A 8 -25.20 5.43 -4.38
N GLN A 9 -25.57 5.99 -5.53
CA GLN A 9 -24.73 6.09 -6.71
C GLN A 9 -24.42 7.57 -7.01
N PRO A 10 -23.38 8.15 -6.38
CA PRO A 10 -22.96 9.52 -6.66
C PRO A 10 -22.42 9.64 -8.08
N LYS A 11 -22.65 10.77 -8.70
CA LYS A 11 -22.11 11.10 -10.03
C LYS A 11 -20.86 11.94 -10.00
N THR A 12 -20.57 12.57 -8.86
CA THR A 12 -19.37 13.37 -8.65
C THR A 12 -18.71 13.03 -7.31
N VAL A 13 -17.44 13.40 -7.16
CA VAL A 13 -16.69 13.18 -5.91
C VAL A 13 -17.29 14.00 -4.77
N GLU A 14 -17.79 15.22 -5.07
CA GLU A 14 -18.49 16.07 -4.12
C GLU A 14 -19.73 15.38 -3.57
N GLU A 15 -20.57 14.83 -4.46
CA GLU A 15 -21.78 14.09 -4.07
C GLU A 15 -21.39 12.85 -3.23
N ALA A 16 -20.35 12.13 -3.61
CA ALA A 16 -19.84 10.98 -2.84
C ALA A 16 -19.43 11.39 -1.42
N TYR A 17 -18.73 12.52 -1.29
CA TYR A 17 -18.32 13.07 0.01
C TYR A 17 -19.53 13.47 0.86
N GLU A 18 -20.51 14.17 0.28
CA GLU A 18 -21.75 14.54 0.99
C GLU A 18 -22.52 13.30 1.47
N LEU A 19 -22.66 12.29 0.60
CA LEU A 19 -23.32 11.03 0.96
C LEU A 19 -22.56 10.30 2.06
N ALA A 20 -21.22 10.28 2.01
CA ALA A 20 -20.38 9.68 3.05
C ALA A 20 -20.52 10.42 4.39
N THR A 21 -20.64 11.73 4.37
CA THR A 21 -20.81 12.56 5.57
C THR A 21 -22.19 12.37 6.19
N LYS A 22 -23.24 12.32 5.36
CA LYS A 22 -24.64 12.10 5.79
C LYS A 22 -24.87 10.66 6.29
N ASN A 23 -24.19 9.67 5.67
CA ASN A 23 -24.36 8.25 5.98
C ASN A 23 -23.08 7.66 6.60
N LYS A 24 -22.76 8.04 7.82
CA LYS A 24 -21.48 7.70 8.50
C LYS A 24 -21.17 6.21 8.57
N THR A 25 -22.19 5.35 8.57
CA THR A 25 -22.04 3.88 8.63
C THR A 25 -22.00 3.22 7.25
N ALA A 26 -22.37 3.93 6.17
CA ALA A 26 -22.36 3.37 4.82
C ALA A 26 -20.91 3.16 4.34
N PRO A 27 -20.49 1.95 3.98
CA PRO A 27 -19.18 1.74 3.37
C PRO A 27 -19.14 2.30 1.95
N MET A 28 -17.95 2.70 1.51
CA MET A 28 -17.66 3.04 0.11
C MET A 28 -17.36 1.74 -0.64
N LEU A 29 -18.14 1.43 -1.65
CA LEU A 29 -17.99 0.25 -2.48
C LEU A 29 -17.21 0.60 -3.75
N ALA A 30 -15.96 0.16 -3.79
CA ALA A 30 -15.13 0.17 -4.99
C ALA A 30 -15.09 -1.27 -5.56
N GLY A 31 -13.94 -1.94 -5.59
CA GLY A 31 -13.87 -3.35 -6.04
C GLY A 31 -14.61 -4.37 -5.16
N GLY A 32 -14.98 -4.02 -3.94
CA GLY A 32 -15.77 -4.86 -3.03
C GLY A 32 -15.09 -6.15 -2.55
N CYS A 33 -13.84 -6.39 -2.92
CA CYS A 33 -13.12 -7.64 -2.66
C CYS A 33 -13.07 -8.02 -1.18
N TRP A 34 -12.92 -7.04 -0.31
CA TRP A 34 -12.89 -7.23 1.14
C TRP A 34 -14.28 -7.16 1.77
N LEU A 35 -15.09 -6.19 1.37
CA LEU A 35 -16.43 -6.01 1.93
C LEU A 35 -17.31 -7.26 1.78
N ARG A 36 -17.20 -8.00 0.66
CA ARG A 36 -17.96 -9.23 0.41
C ARG A 36 -17.67 -10.38 1.38
N LEU A 37 -16.52 -10.34 2.07
CA LEU A 37 -16.15 -11.34 3.07
C LEU A 37 -16.83 -11.07 4.43
N GLY A 38 -17.33 -9.85 4.63
CA GLY A 38 -18.04 -9.47 5.84
C GLY A 38 -19.39 -10.15 5.94
N ARG A 39 -19.91 -10.25 7.19
CA ARG A 39 -21.24 -10.78 7.50
C ARG A 39 -22.22 -9.69 7.91
N CYS A 40 -21.82 -8.42 7.78
CA CYS A 40 -22.65 -7.28 8.14
C CYS A 40 -23.71 -7.01 7.07
N THR A 41 -24.92 -6.65 7.51
CA THR A 41 -25.92 -6.01 6.65
C THR A 41 -25.81 -4.50 6.86
N TRP A 42 -25.66 -3.77 5.76
CA TRP A 42 -25.49 -2.32 5.80
C TRP A 42 -26.80 -1.63 5.41
N PRO A 43 -27.25 -0.56 6.12
CA PRO A 43 -28.42 0.22 5.73
C PRO A 43 -28.27 0.83 4.34
N ALA A 44 -27.07 1.24 3.99
CA ALA A 44 -26.74 1.76 2.65
C ALA A 44 -25.29 1.43 2.30
N VAL A 45 -24.98 1.48 1.01
CA VAL A 45 -23.61 1.45 0.46
C VAL A 45 -23.48 2.59 -0.54
N ILE A 46 -22.31 3.22 -0.59
CA ILE A 46 -21.96 4.26 -1.56
C ILE A 46 -21.16 3.60 -2.67
N ASP A 47 -21.77 3.44 -3.83
CA ASP A 47 -21.16 2.82 -4.99
C ASP A 47 -20.30 3.84 -5.75
N MET A 48 -18.98 3.60 -5.78
CA MET A 48 -18.01 4.49 -6.41
C MET A 48 -17.83 4.23 -7.90
N ALA A 49 -18.52 3.24 -8.48
CA ALA A 49 -18.28 2.79 -9.86
C ALA A 49 -18.63 3.84 -10.93
N SER A 50 -19.55 4.75 -10.61
CA SER A 50 -19.96 5.83 -11.54
C SER A 50 -19.05 7.06 -11.52
N LEU A 51 -18.05 7.10 -10.62
CA LEU A 51 -17.07 8.17 -10.58
C LEU A 51 -15.98 7.92 -11.63
N ASP A 52 -15.61 8.95 -12.36
CA ASP A 52 -14.53 8.89 -13.35
C ASP A 52 -13.14 8.90 -12.68
N LEU A 53 -12.89 7.88 -11.86
CA LEU A 53 -11.65 7.69 -11.08
C LEU A 53 -10.87 6.43 -11.51
N ARG A 54 -11.23 5.80 -12.66
CA ARG A 54 -10.51 4.64 -13.16
C ARG A 54 -9.58 5.03 -14.30
N TYR A 55 -8.36 5.39 -13.95
CA TYR A 55 -7.28 5.69 -14.89
C TYR A 55 -5.92 5.42 -14.26
N VAL A 56 -4.94 5.14 -15.11
CA VAL A 56 -3.50 5.20 -14.80
C VAL A 56 -2.89 6.02 -15.92
N ARG A 57 -2.25 7.12 -15.60
CA ARG A 57 -1.66 8.02 -16.59
C ARG A 57 -0.30 8.52 -16.16
N GLU A 58 0.46 8.91 -17.13
CA GLU A 58 1.75 9.56 -16.98
C GLU A 58 1.59 11.05 -17.23
N GLU A 59 2.02 11.87 -16.29
CA GLU A 59 2.15 13.32 -16.40
C GLU A 59 3.64 13.69 -16.45
N ASP A 60 3.98 14.94 -16.73
CA ASP A 60 5.38 15.35 -16.92
C ASP A 60 6.30 14.93 -15.76
N ASN A 61 5.87 15.15 -14.51
CA ASN A 61 6.68 14.95 -13.32
C ASN A 61 6.17 13.83 -12.39
N GLU A 62 5.07 13.18 -12.72
CA GLU A 62 4.45 12.17 -11.86
C GLU A 62 3.64 11.15 -12.63
N PHE A 63 3.49 9.96 -12.04
CA PHE A 63 2.46 9.01 -12.43
C PHE A 63 1.22 9.24 -11.55
N VAL A 64 0.05 9.20 -12.17
CA VAL A 64 -1.22 9.43 -11.50
C VAL A 64 -2.10 8.19 -11.62
N ILE A 65 -2.52 7.65 -10.48
CA ILE A 65 -3.36 6.47 -10.37
C ILE A 65 -4.68 6.89 -9.72
N GLY A 66 -5.77 6.86 -10.47
CA GLY A 66 -7.10 7.15 -9.94
C GLY A 66 -7.54 6.09 -8.93
N ALA A 67 -8.34 6.47 -7.95
CA ALA A 67 -8.74 5.59 -6.86
C ALA A 67 -9.49 4.32 -7.30
N MET A 68 -10.20 4.39 -8.42
CA MET A 68 -10.94 3.26 -9.00
C MET A 68 -10.11 2.44 -10.00
N ALA A 69 -8.86 2.85 -10.31
CA ALA A 69 -7.93 2.01 -11.08
C ALA A 69 -7.71 0.69 -10.34
N THR A 70 -7.78 -0.42 -11.06
CA THR A 70 -7.56 -1.74 -10.47
C THR A 70 -6.08 -2.05 -10.30
N GLN A 71 -5.75 -2.97 -9.42
CA GLN A 71 -4.38 -3.50 -9.32
C GLN A 71 -3.90 -4.04 -10.67
N GLY A 72 -4.80 -4.67 -11.45
CA GLY A 72 -4.51 -5.15 -12.80
C GLY A 72 -4.25 -4.03 -13.81
N ASP A 73 -4.87 -2.85 -13.67
CA ASP A 73 -4.57 -1.70 -14.51
C ASP A 73 -3.14 -1.20 -14.24
N VAL A 74 -2.72 -1.14 -12.97
CA VAL A 74 -1.35 -0.78 -12.57
C VAL A 74 -0.34 -1.83 -13.02
N GLU A 75 -0.65 -3.13 -12.86
CA GLU A 75 0.23 -4.23 -13.29
C GLU A 75 0.55 -4.17 -14.79
N ARG A 76 -0.41 -3.73 -15.62
CA ARG A 76 -0.26 -3.65 -17.08
C ARG A 76 0.29 -2.31 -17.59
N PHE A 77 0.41 -1.31 -16.74
CA PHE A 77 0.88 0.01 -17.13
C PHE A 77 2.41 0.00 -17.32
N GLU A 78 2.85 -0.05 -18.57
CA GLU A 78 4.26 -0.23 -18.95
C GLU A 78 5.24 0.73 -18.26
N PRO A 79 4.96 2.05 -18.14
CA PRO A 79 5.92 2.97 -17.50
C PRO A 79 6.25 2.61 -16.05
N LEU A 80 5.32 2.00 -15.30
CA LEU A 80 5.56 1.57 -13.92
C LEU A 80 6.29 0.23 -13.79
N GLN A 81 6.39 -0.54 -14.89
CA GLN A 81 7.02 -1.87 -14.84
C GLN A 81 8.55 -1.81 -14.58
N GLN A 82 9.19 -0.72 -14.98
CA GLN A 82 10.63 -0.52 -14.78
C GLN A 82 10.95 0.57 -13.75
N PHE A 83 10.05 1.54 -13.58
CA PHE A 83 10.23 2.66 -12.67
C PHE A 83 10.52 2.19 -11.24
N CYS A 84 11.61 2.69 -10.66
CA CYS A 84 12.09 2.28 -9.33
C CYS A 84 12.22 0.74 -9.20
N GLY A 85 12.78 0.08 -10.21
CA GLY A 85 12.92 -1.37 -10.25
C GLY A 85 11.58 -2.12 -10.32
N GLY A 86 10.51 -1.47 -10.77
CA GLY A 86 9.16 -2.02 -10.83
C GLY A 86 8.48 -2.15 -9.46
N ALA A 87 8.88 -1.37 -8.48
CA ALA A 87 8.46 -1.50 -7.08
C ALA A 87 6.94 -1.53 -6.91
N VAL A 88 6.21 -0.61 -7.56
CA VAL A 88 4.74 -0.54 -7.44
C VAL A 88 4.07 -1.75 -8.07
N VAL A 89 4.57 -2.20 -9.23
CA VAL A 89 4.07 -3.39 -9.92
C VAL A 89 4.36 -4.66 -9.11
N LYS A 90 5.57 -4.78 -8.52
CA LYS A 90 5.90 -5.88 -7.59
C LYS A 90 4.95 -5.91 -6.39
N GLY A 91 4.58 -4.74 -5.85
CA GLY A 91 3.63 -4.61 -4.74
C GLY A 91 2.21 -5.07 -5.06
N VAL A 92 1.81 -5.18 -6.34
CA VAL A 92 0.48 -5.70 -6.73
C VAL A 92 0.52 -7.10 -7.34
N LYS A 93 1.59 -7.45 -8.06
CA LYS A 93 1.68 -8.64 -8.91
C LYS A 93 1.48 -9.98 -8.19
N GLU A 94 1.91 -10.06 -6.93
CA GLU A 94 1.84 -11.29 -6.12
C GLU A 94 0.54 -11.41 -5.31
N ILE A 95 -0.36 -10.41 -5.38
CA ILE A 95 -1.63 -10.43 -4.65
C ILE A 95 -2.60 -11.39 -5.34
N LEU A 96 -2.86 -12.53 -4.69
CA LEU A 96 -3.83 -13.54 -5.12
C LEU A 96 -3.70 -13.90 -6.62
N GLY A 97 -4.79 -13.82 -7.38
CA GLY A 97 -4.86 -14.15 -8.80
C GLY A 97 -5.28 -12.95 -9.66
N ILE A 98 -5.16 -13.10 -10.98
CA ILE A 98 -5.47 -12.05 -11.96
C ILE A 98 -6.93 -11.57 -11.85
N GLN A 99 -7.88 -12.47 -11.54
CA GLN A 99 -9.29 -12.10 -11.37
C GLN A 99 -9.48 -11.17 -10.18
N PHE A 100 -8.76 -11.42 -9.09
CA PHE A 100 -8.79 -10.54 -7.92
C PHE A 100 -8.21 -9.17 -8.26
N ARG A 101 -7.02 -9.13 -8.89
CA ARG A 101 -6.35 -7.87 -9.24
C ARG A 101 -7.13 -7.04 -10.27
N ASN A 102 -7.90 -7.67 -11.15
CA ASN A 102 -8.80 -6.96 -12.07
C ASN A 102 -10.05 -6.37 -11.40
N THR A 103 -10.28 -6.67 -10.12
CA THR A 103 -11.44 -6.19 -9.34
C THR A 103 -11.02 -5.29 -8.19
N ALA A 104 -9.94 -5.64 -7.48
CA ALA A 104 -9.42 -4.87 -6.36
C ALA A 104 -8.86 -3.53 -6.86
N THR A 105 -9.33 -2.42 -6.29
CA THR A 105 -8.91 -1.07 -6.66
C THR A 105 -7.73 -0.58 -5.83
N MET A 106 -6.93 0.29 -6.41
CA MET A 106 -5.79 0.92 -5.72
C MET A 106 -6.26 1.80 -4.56
N GLY A 107 -7.27 2.63 -4.77
CA GLY A 107 -7.85 3.45 -3.72
C GLY A 107 -8.40 2.62 -2.55
N GLY A 108 -9.14 1.54 -2.84
CA GLY A 108 -9.63 0.62 -1.81
C GLY A 108 -8.51 -0.05 -1.02
N SER A 109 -7.42 -0.44 -1.70
CA SER A 109 -6.26 -1.08 -1.08
C SER A 109 -5.49 -0.13 -0.16
N VAL A 110 -5.39 1.15 -0.51
CA VAL A 110 -4.71 2.17 0.30
C VAL A 110 -5.62 2.67 1.43
N ALA A 111 -6.89 2.99 1.12
CA ALA A 111 -7.84 3.55 2.10
C ALA A 111 -8.18 2.57 3.23
N SER A 112 -8.13 1.27 2.97
CA SER A 112 -8.37 0.24 3.99
C SER A 112 -7.28 0.20 5.08
N ARG A 113 -6.06 0.68 4.78
CA ARG A 113 -4.91 0.66 5.69
C ARG A 113 -4.68 -0.68 6.38
N PHE A 114 -4.93 -1.77 5.66
CA PHE A 114 -4.75 -3.11 6.22
C PHE A 114 -3.29 -3.37 6.58
N GLY A 115 -3.09 -3.95 7.78
CA GLY A 115 -1.77 -4.30 8.28
C GLY A 115 -1.06 -5.42 7.50
N PHE A 116 -1.73 -6.03 6.52
CA PHE A 116 -1.19 -7.06 5.61
C PHE A 116 -1.02 -6.54 4.17
N SER A 117 -0.96 -5.22 3.98
CA SER A 117 -0.83 -4.62 2.64
C SER A 117 0.54 -4.87 2.03
N ASP A 118 0.55 -5.39 0.81
CA ASP A 118 1.74 -5.47 -0.05
C ASP A 118 2.04 -4.12 -0.72
N ILE A 119 0.99 -3.35 -1.00
CA ILE A 119 1.05 -2.14 -1.82
C ILE A 119 1.60 -0.95 -1.03
N ILE A 120 1.20 -0.80 0.24
CA ILE A 120 1.56 0.37 1.04
C ILE A 120 3.08 0.52 1.23
N PRO A 121 3.87 -0.54 1.54
CA PRO A 121 5.32 -0.40 1.62
C PRO A 121 5.97 0.04 0.31
N ALA A 122 5.49 -0.49 -0.83
CA ALA A 122 5.97 -0.10 -2.14
C ALA A 122 5.68 1.38 -2.44
N LEU A 123 4.46 1.85 -2.13
CA LEU A 123 4.08 3.26 -2.29
C LEU A 123 4.86 4.19 -1.35
N MET A 124 5.17 3.74 -0.13
CA MET A 124 6.02 4.49 0.79
C MET A 124 7.44 4.66 0.21
N ALA A 125 8.02 3.58 -0.31
CA ALA A 125 9.37 3.61 -0.86
C ALA A 125 9.50 4.45 -2.14
N VAL A 126 8.44 4.63 -2.92
CA VAL A 126 8.42 5.55 -4.06
C VAL A 126 7.95 6.96 -3.70
N HIS A 127 7.78 7.25 -2.41
CA HIS A 127 7.33 8.54 -1.87
C HIS A 127 6.01 9.04 -2.50
N ALA A 128 5.04 8.12 -2.63
CA ALA A 128 3.75 8.46 -3.18
C ALA A 128 2.99 9.46 -2.30
N ASP A 129 2.27 10.36 -2.94
CA ASP A 129 1.27 11.23 -2.32
C ASP A 129 -0.13 10.68 -2.52
N ILE A 130 -0.99 10.95 -1.56
CA ILE A 130 -2.41 10.62 -1.60
C ILE A 130 -3.20 11.91 -1.72
N VAL A 131 -4.12 11.96 -2.67
CA VAL A 131 -5.04 13.08 -2.85
C VAL A 131 -6.42 12.64 -2.36
N THR A 132 -6.94 13.37 -1.38
CA THR A 132 -8.31 13.20 -0.90
C THR A 132 -9.13 14.42 -1.24
N PHE A 133 -10.46 14.26 -1.34
CA PHE A 133 -11.34 15.35 -1.75
C PHE A 133 -11.27 16.55 -0.82
N LYS A 134 -11.38 16.32 0.49
CA LYS A 134 -11.41 17.39 1.49
C LYS A 134 -10.02 17.73 2.03
N GLY A 135 -9.20 16.72 2.31
CA GLY A 135 -7.87 16.89 2.91
C GLY A 135 -6.81 17.32 1.88
N GLY A 136 -7.12 17.26 0.57
CA GLY A 136 -6.17 17.62 -0.48
C GLY A 136 -5.02 16.63 -0.61
N ARG A 137 -3.88 17.09 -1.12
CA ARG A 137 -2.66 16.31 -1.34
C ARG A 137 -1.83 16.24 -0.07
N MET A 138 -1.42 15.05 0.30
CA MET A 138 -0.55 14.78 1.45
C MET A 138 0.33 13.56 1.18
N SER A 139 1.47 13.47 1.87
CA SER A 139 2.31 12.28 1.76
C SER A 139 1.57 11.01 2.19
N ILE A 140 1.94 9.84 1.65
CA ILE A 140 1.37 8.57 2.12
C ILE A 140 1.62 8.35 3.62
N HIS A 141 2.72 8.86 4.17
CA HIS A 141 3.02 8.80 5.60
C HIS A 141 2.01 9.59 6.44
N ASP A 142 1.65 10.79 6.00
CA ASP A 142 0.65 11.62 6.67
C ASP A 142 -0.75 11.03 6.46
N TYR A 143 -1.03 10.48 5.28
CA TYR A 143 -2.28 9.77 5.01
C TYR A 143 -2.47 8.57 5.94
N MET A 144 -1.43 7.82 6.28
CA MET A 144 -1.52 6.73 7.27
C MET A 144 -1.94 7.22 8.66
N LYS A 145 -1.74 8.49 8.99
CA LYS A 145 -2.16 9.15 10.25
C LYS A 145 -3.50 9.89 10.12
N TYR A 146 -3.90 10.23 8.91
CA TYR A 146 -5.15 10.95 8.61
C TYR A 146 -6.37 10.11 8.99
N ARG A 147 -7.28 10.63 9.84
CA ARG A 147 -8.43 9.90 10.40
C ARG A 147 -9.78 10.45 9.97
N GLU A 148 -9.80 11.53 9.23
CA GLU A 148 -11.06 12.09 8.74
C GLU A 148 -11.71 11.14 7.72
N ARG A 149 -13.04 11.13 7.72
CA ARG A 149 -13.80 10.40 6.72
C ARG A 149 -13.84 11.20 5.43
N ASP A 150 -13.10 10.73 4.44
CA ASP A 150 -12.88 11.45 3.19
C ASP A 150 -12.91 10.49 1.99
N ILE A 151 -12.95 11.04 0.78
CA ILE A 151 -12.88 10.30 -0.47
C ILE A 151 -11.44 10.36 -0.98
N LEU A 152 -10.78 9.19 -1.07
CA LEU A 152 -9.51 9.09 -1.78
C LEU A 152 -9.77 9.21 -3.28
N VAL A 153 -9.10 10.15 -3.92
CA VAL A 153 -9.28 10.49 -5.34
C VAL A 153 -8.17 9.92 -6.19
N GLU A 154 -6.92 10.19 -5.80
CA GLU A 154 -5.72 9.82 -6.57
C GLU A 154 -4.57 9.37 -5.67
N ILE A 155 -3.70 8.56 -6.24
CA ILE A 155 -2.35 8.27 -5.76
C ILE A 155 -1.40 8.88 -6.78
N ARG A 156 -0.48 9.75 -6.34
CA ARG A 156 0.49 10.44 -7.19
C ARG A 156 1.89 9.99 -6.83
N ILE A 157 2.67 9.59 -7.80
CA ILE A 157 4.03 9.05 -7.62
C ILE A 157 5.00 9.96 -8.35
N PRO A 158 5.86 10.71 -7.63
CA PRO A 158 6.87 11.57 -8.26
C PRO A 158 7.81 10.74 -9.14
N LYS A 159 8.14 11.23 -10.34
CA LYS A 159 9.08 10.58 -11.28
C LYS A 159 10.54 10.76 -10.84
N VAL A 160 10.86 10.34 -9.65
CA VAL A 160 12.22 10.26 -9.13
C VAL A 160 12.65 8.79 -9.20
N ASP A 161 13.28 8.42 -10.31
CA ASP A 161 13.70 7.03 -10.54
C ASP A 161 14.98 6.73 -9.76
N VAL A 162 14.84 5.91 -8.75
CA VAL A 162 15.91 5.49 -7.85
C VAL A 162 15.79 4.00 -7.55
N PRO A 163 16.87 3.32 -7.15
CA PRO A 163 16.81 1.93 -6.73
C PRO A 163 15.83 1.69 -5.60
N VAL A 164 14.83 0.86 -5.83
CA VAL A 164 13.85 0.40 -4.84
C VAL A 164 13.69 -1.11 -4.95
N ALA A 165 13.81 -1.81 -3.83
CA ALA A 165 13.48 -3.23 -3.71
C ALA A 165 12.22 -3.41 -2.87
N VAL A 166 11.39 -4.39 -3.25
CA VAL A 166 10.16 -4.73 -2.53
C VAL A 166 10.07 -6.24 -2.38
N GLU A 167 9.77 -6.70 -1.18
CA GLU A 167 9.60 -8.12 -0.88
C GLU A 167 8.36 -8.36 -0.01
N ALA A 168 7.66 -9.46 -0.30
CA ALA A 168 6.58 -9.97 0.52
C ALA A 168 6.84 -11.45 0.83
N LEU A 169 7.08 -11.75 2.09
CA LEU A 169 7.27 -13.12 2.57
C LEU A 169 5.91 -13.78 2.80
N ARG A 170 5.66 -14.92 2.14
CA ARG A 170 4.44 -15.72 2.26
C ARG A 170 4.76 -17.18 2.58
N ILE A 171 3.84 -17.87 3.23
CA ILE A 171 3.93 -19.33 3.44
C ILE A 171 3.56 -20.04 2.14
N SER A 172 2.52 -19.59 1.44
CA SER A 172 2.18 -20.04 0.10
C SER A 172 1.89 -18.85 -0.82
N ARG A 173 2.03 -19.05 -2.13
CA ARG A 173 1.95 -17.95 -3.13
C ARG A 173 0.62 -17.19 -3.11
N GLY A 174 -0.49 -17.86 -2.85
CA GLY A 174 -1.83 -17.25 -2.84
C GLY A 174 -2.29 -16.75 -1.46
N ASP A 175 -1.43 -16.80 -0.45
CA ASP A 175 -1.78 -16.42 0.91
C ASP A 175 -1.46 -14.93 1.21
N PHE A 176 -1.97 -14.43 2.33
CA PHE A 176 -1.54 -13.15 2.86
C PHE A 176 -0.06 -13.18 3.26
N PRO A 177 0.68 -12.09 3.10
CA PRO A 177 2.05 -12.05 3.54
C PRO A 177 2.15 -12.15 5.07
N VAL A 178 3.19 -12.80 5.54
CA VAL A 178 3.55 -12.82 6.98
C VAL A 178 4.45 -11.65 7.34
N LEU A 179 5.17 -11.10 6.35
CA LEU A 179 6.01 -9.91 6.47
C LEU A 179 6.11 -9.25 5.09
N THR A 180 6.08 -7.92 5.05
CA THR A 180 6.35 -7.14 3.83
C THR A 180 7.45 -6.13 4.11
N GLY A 181 8.28 -5.85 3.12
CA GLY A 181 9.35 -4.88 3.23
C GLY A 181 9.59 -4.15 1.92
N ALA A 182 10.08 -2.92 2.04
CA ALA A 182 10.60 -2.15 0.93
C ALA A 182 11.86 -1.40 1.38
N LEU A 183 12.81 -1.26 0.48
CA LEU A 183 14.02 -0.49 0.69
C LEU A 183 14.22 0.45 -0.49
N ARG A 184 14.35 1.73 -0.21
CA ARG A 184 14.70 2.79 -1.15
C ARG A 184 16.13 3.24 -0.88
N ARG A 185 16.88 3.55 -1.93
CA ARG A 185 18.18 4.19 -1.86
C ARG A 185 18.25 5.37 -2.81
N ASP A 186 18.62 6.54 -2.29
CA ASP A 186 18.89 7.73 -3.10
C ASP A 186 20.11 8.48 -2.56
N ASP A 187 20.36 9.68 -3.07
CA ASP A 187 21.46 10.56 -2.67
C ASP A 187 21.30 11.11 -1.23
N LYS A 188 20.11 11.05 -0.65
CA LYS A 188 19.82 11.46 0.72
C LYS A 188 20.03 10.35 1.75
N GLY A 189 20.08 9.09 1.29
CA GLY A 189 20.30 7.93 2.15
C GLY A 189 19.50 6.69 1.76
N VAL A 190 19.25 5.87 2.77
CA VAL A 190 18.52 4.60 2.65
C VAL A 190 17.32 4.60 3.57
N GLU A 191 16.18 4.18 3.07
CA GLU A 191 14.95 4.04 3.83
C GLU A 191 14.45 2.59 3.80
N VAL A 192 14.13 2.04 4.96
CA VAL A 192 13.64 0.67 5.14
C VAL A 192 12.23 0.71 5.71
N TYR A 193 11.27 0.22 4.98
CA TYR A 193 9.87 0.13 5.39
C TYR A 193 9.49 -1.32 5.67
N ILE A 194 8.90 -1.59 6.84
CA ILE A 194 8.47 -2.94 7.23
C ILE A 194 6.99 -2.93 7.58
N GLY A 195 6.24 -3.82 6.93
CA GLY A 195 4.80 -4.03 7.12
C GLY A 195 4.46 -5.46 7.53
N THR A 196 3.18 -5.71 7.71
CA THR A 196 2.62 -7.03 8.08
C THR A 196 3.21 -7.60 9.38
N ARG A 197 3.35 -6.73 10.39
CA ARG A 197 3.95 -7.08 11.71
C ARG A 197 3.00 -7.60 12.81
N PRO A 198 1.67 -7.81 12.79
CA PRO A 198 0.57 -7.13 12.10
C PRO A 198 0.47 -5.65 12.48
N GLY A 199 0.27 -4.82 11.49
CA GLY A 199 0.15 -3.37 11.63
C GLY A 199 0.48 -2.68 10.32
N VAL A 200 0.09 -1.43 10.20
CA VAL A 200 0.46 -0.62 9.03
C VAL A 200 1.97 -0.53 8.87
N PRO A 201 2.48 -0.49 7.64
CA PRO A 201 3.91 -0.35 7.39
C PRO A 201 4.49 0.89 8.06
N GLN A 202 5.72 0.78 8.53
CA GLN A 202 6.44 1.86 9.18
C GLN A 202 7.88 1.91 8.71
N LEU A 203 8.47 3.10 8.74
CA LEU A 203 9.90 3.31 8.56
C LEU A 203 10.65 2.73 9.76
N ALA A 204 11.66 1.91 9.49
CA ALA A 204 12.64 1.44 10.47
C ALA A 204 13.74 2.50 10.58
N GLU A 205 13.54 3.50 11.45
CA GLU A 205 14.35 4.73 11.49
C GLU A 205 15.82 4.44 11.80
N LYS A 206 16.11 3.61 12.81
CA LYS A 206 17.48 3.28 13.20
C LYS A 206 18.18 2.41 12.15
N ALA A 207 17.48 1.45 11.58
CA ALA A 207 18.01 0.63 10.49
C ALA A 207 18.32 1.47 9.25
N SER A 208 17.43 2.41 8.91
CA SER A 208 17.60 3.35 7.79
C SER A 208 18.80 4.27 8.01
N ALA A 209 18.92 4.85 9.20
CA ALA A 209 20.06 5.71 9.57
C ALA A 209 21.39 4.97 9.49
N LEU A 210 21.44 3.73 10.01
CA LEU A 210 22.65 2.91 9.95
C LEU A 210 23.08 2.62 8.50
N LEU A 211 22.12 2.25 7.63
CA LEU A 211 22.41 1.98 6.22
C LEU A 211 22.83 3.25 5.47
N SER A 212 22.26 4.40 5.84
CA SER A 212 22.66 5.69 5.25
C SER A 212 24.07 6.08 5.66
N GLU A 213 24.48 5.80 6.90
CA GLU A 213 25.82 6.13 7.41
C GLU A 213 26.90 5.13 6.94
N LYS A 214 26.64 3.82 7.13
CA LYS A 214 27.65 2.77 6.89
C LYS A 214 27.52 2.09 5.51
N GLY A 215 26.48 2.43 4.73
CA GLY A 215 26.20 1.81 3.44
C GLY A 215 25.52 0.43 3.58
N LEU A 216 25.22 -0.17 2.42
CA LEU A 216 24.46 -1.43 2.32
C LEU A 216 25.22 -2.65 2.89
N CYS A 217 26.52 -2.56 3.10
CA CYS A 217 27.31 -3.62 3.76
C CYS A 217 26.88 -3.86 5.22
N ALA A 218 26.28 -2.85 5.87
CA ALA A 218 25.75 -2.96 7.24
C ALA A 218 24.35 -3.62 7.30
N ALA A 219 23.83 -4.21 6.20
CA ALA A 219 22.47 -4.75 6.12
C ALA A 219 22.15 -5.82 7.19
N LYS A 220 23.15 -6.58 7.63
CA LYS A 220 22.97 -7.56 8.72
C LYS A 220 22.68 -6.86 10.05
N GLU A 221 23.45 -5.82 10.38
CA GLU A 221 23.26 -5.02 11.59
C GLU A 221 21.94 -4.22 11.52
N ALA A 222 21.63 -3.63 10.36
CA ALA A 222 20.37 -2.93 10.14
C ALA A 222 19.15 -3.84 10.28
N GLY A 223 19.23 -5.09 9.81
CA GLY A 223 18.18 -6.08 10.02
C GLY A 223 17.95 -6.42 11.49
N GLN A 224 19.02 -6.50 12.28
CA GLN A 224 18.92 -6.66 13.74
C GLN A 224 18.21 -5.44 14.36
N LEU A 225 18.62 -4.22 14.02
CA LEU A 225 17.96 -3.00 14.50
C LEU A 225 16.48 -2.95 14.12
N ALA A 226 16.12 -3.26 12.87
CA ALA A 226 14.73 -3.30 12.44
C ALA A 226 13.88 -4.31 13.24
N SER A 227 14.49 -5.43 13.67
CA SER A 227 13.80 -6.42 14.51
C SER A 227 13.55 -5.93 15.93
N GLU A 228 14.33 -4.99 16.42
CA GLU A 228 14.28 -4.48 17.80
C GLU A 228 13.47 -3.18 17.92
N GLU A 229 13.56 -2.28 16.92
CA GLU A 229 12.90 -0.97 16.99
C GLU A 229 11.41 -1.00 16.67
N LEU A 230 10.96 -1.97 15.85
CA LEU A 230 9.57 -2.07 15.43
C LEU A 230 8.78 -3.05 16.30
N VAL A 231 7.49 -2.77 16.47
CA VAL A 231 6.59 -3.64 17.23
C VAL A 231 6.10 -4.80 16.34
N TYR A 232 6.36 -6.03 16.74
CA TYR A 232 5.88 -7.26 16.10
C TYR A 232 4.84 -7.96 16.97
N GLN A 233 3.86 -8.64 16.33
CA GLN A 233 2.80 -9.36 17.01
C GLN A 233 2.60 -10.73 16.37
N SER A 234 2.07 -11.67 17.15
CA SER A 234 1.63 -12.99 16.66
C SER A 234 0.20 -12.95 16.13
N ASN A 235 -0.08 -13.76 15.12
CA ASN A 235 -1.44 -14.06 14.66
C ASN A 235 -1.50 -15.50 14.11
N SER A 236 -2.61 -15.89 13.46
CA SER A 236 -2.78 -17.22 12.89
C SER A 236 -1.77 -17.58 11.77
N HIS A 237 -1.12 -16.58 11.15
CA HIS A 237 -0.18 -16.81 10.04
C HIS A 237 1.27 -16.98 10.51
N ALA A 238 1.68 -16.27 11.56
CA ALA A 238 3.05 -16.38 12.06
C ALA A 238 3.18 -15.84 13.50
N SER A 239 4.16 -16.36 14.24
CA SER A 239 4.52 -15.83 15.55
C SER A 239 5.31 -14.52 15.44
N LYS A 240 5.35 -13.77 16.54
CA LYS A 240 6.18 -12.57 16.70
C LYS A 240 7.66 -12.91 16.47
N GLU A 241 8.14 -13.96 17.08
CA GLU A 241 9.54 -14.40 17.05
C GLU A 241 9.96 -14.74 15.62
N TYR A 242 9.11 -15.46 14.89
CA TYR A 242 9.36 -15.77 13.47
C TYR A 242 9.49 -14.50 12.62
N ARG A 243 8.60 -13.52 12.82
CA ARG A 243 8.67 -12.25 12.08
C ARG A 243 9.95 -11.47 12.40
N MET A 244 10.35 -11.45 13.66
CA MET A 244 11.59 -10.79 14.10
C MET A 244 12.84 -11.45 13.51
N GLU A 245 12.86 -12.77 13.34
CA GLU A 245 13.97 -13.45 12.64
C GLU A 245 13.91 -13.20 11.13
N MET A 246 12.74 -13.25 10.54
CA MET A 246 12.59 -13.06 9.09
C MET A 246 12.89 -11.64 8.61
N VAL A 247 12.61 -10.61 9.41
CA VAL A 247 12.97 -9.23 9.02
C VAL A 247 14.48 -9.04 8.90
N LYS A 248 15.28 -9.71 9.72
CA LYS A 248 16.75 -9.67 9.63
C LYS A 248 17.24 -10.16 8.25
N ALA A 249 16.67 -11.26 7.77
CA ALA A 249 16.98 -11.79 6.45
C ALA A 249 16.40 -10.94 5.31
N MET A 250 15.18 -10.40 5.50
CA MET A 250 14.51 -9.54 4.52
C MET A 250 15.31 -8.27 4.24
N VAL A 251 15.78 -7.56 5.26
CA VAL A 251 16.60 -6.35 5.10
C VAL A 251 17.88 -6.64 4.32
N GLN A 252 18.53 -7.78 4.57
CA GLN A 252 19.72 -8.18 3.82
C GLN A 252 19.41 -8.47 2.34
N ARG A 253 18.27 -9.13 2.03
CA ARG A 253 17.86 -9.39 0.64
C ARG A 253 17.50 -8.10 -0.10
N LEU A 254 16.72 -7.22 0.54
CA LEU A 254 16.37 -5.92 -0.02
C LEU A 254 17.62 -5.07 -0.30
N ALA A 255 18.57 -5.02 0.64
CA ALA A 255 19.82 -4.30 0.45
C ALA A 255 20.68 -4.88 -0.68
N LYS A 256 20.70 -6.21 -0.83
CA LYS A 256 21.39 -6.88 -1.95
C LYS A 256 20.74 -6.56 -3.30
N GLU A 257 19.41 -6.54 -3.38
CA GLU A 257 18.68 -6.21 -4.63
C GLU A 257 18.93 -4.77 -5.07
N VAL A 258 18.91 -3.82 -4.13
CA VAL A 258 19.15 -2.39 -4.42
C VAL A 258 20.61 -2.09 -4.77
N ALA A 259 21.55 -2.99 -4.43
CA ALA A 259 22.98 -2.84 -4.75
C ALA A 259 23.32 -3.25 -6.20
N GLN A 260 22.42 -3.95 -6.89
CA GLN A 260 22.57 -4.42 -8.28
C GLN A 260 22.17 -3.33 -9.28
#